data_ddb3d625322a9d2940836d29ce4d0ba8
#
_entry.id   ddb3d625322a9d2940836d29ce4d0ba8
#
_cell.length_a   1.000
_cell.length_b   1.000
_cell.length_c   1.000
_cell.angle_alpha   90.00
_cell.angle_beta   90.00
_cell.angle_gamma   90.00
#
_symmetry.space_group_name_H-M   'P 1'
#
loop_
_entity.id
_entity.type
_entity.pdbx_description
1 polymer ?
#
loop_
_entity_poly.entity_id
_entity_poly.type
_entity_poly.pdbx_seq_one_letter_code
_entity_poly.pdbx_strand_id
1 'polypeptide(L)'
;MSIQGLIRTVAAVVVVLFAVLGFSSCGTVESGNVGIRTTLGKVSAEEVEPGIYLGVPGISRVQEFSAKEIGLDLNDLTPKARDNLSLRDLDVTVYYRVMPGSIADLYVKYAGQHTRDEGSRVYLPAYALLQRVARNAIYQQASHIDSLVMHTQREELAQAVRKSLQGELDANDKGVFQITRVVIRSLTTDPAIEKAIQDSVAAQKQLETTKQRIAIAEAEAQVEVKKAEGIARANQIINQSLTREYLQHESNLALLKFAEKGGTTTVVLPANMQTAPLINIGK
;
A
#
# COMPACT_ATOMS: atom_id res chain seq x y z
N MET A 1 82.83 -1.09 17.73
CA MET A 1 81.44 -1.42 18.09
C MET A 1 81.42 -2.89 18.48
N SER A 2 81.04 -3.19 19.75
CA SER A 2 81.04 -4.60 20.17
C SER A 2 79.89 -5.36 19.48
N ILE A 3 80.14 -6.61 19.10
CA ILE A 3 79.16 -7.51 18.44
C ILE A 3 77.86 -7.56 19.25
N GLN A 4 77.89 -7.43 20.59
CA GLN A 4 76.71 -7.37 21.45
C GLN A 4 75.89 -6.08 21.28
N GLY A 5 76.50 -4.94 20.89
CA GLY A 5 75.78 -3.70 20.59
C GLY A 5 75.01 -3.82 19.29
N LEU A 6 75.61 -4.47 18.27
CA LEU A 6 74.96 -4.71 16.96
C LEU A 6 73.77 -5.64 17.10
N ILE A 7 73.89 -6.70 17.89
CA ILE A 7 72.80 -7.67 18.11
C ILE A 7 71.60 -6.99 18.83
N ARG A 8 71.85 -6.14 19.82
CA ARG A 8 70.79 -5.39 20.54
C ARG A 8 70.06 -4.38 19.64
N THR A 9 70.80 -3.67 18.76
CA THR A 9 70.17 -2.74 17.83
C THR A 9 69.36 -3.48 16.79
N VAL A 10 69.84 -4.59 16.23
CA VAL A 10 69.06 -5.39 15.31
C VAL A 10 67.81 -6.00 15.96
N ALA A 11 67.91 -6.52 17.17
CA ALA A 11 66.75 -7.01 17.91
C ALA A 11 65.71 -5.91 18.19
N ALA A 12 66.17 -4.71 18.58
CA ALA A 12 65.28 -3.56 18.82
C ALA A 12 64.56 -3.13 17.51
N VAL A 13 65.27 -3.08 16.40
CA VAL A 13 64.66 -2.77 15.07
C VAL A 13 63.65 -3.81 14.66
N VAL A 14 63.92 -5.09 14.85
CA VAL A 14 63.00 -6.19 14.57
C VAL A 14 61.74 -6.09 15.43
N VAL A 15 61.87 -5.81 16.72
CA VAL A 15 60.72 -5.62 17.64
C VAL A 15 59.87 -4.41 17.24
N VAL A 16 60.52 -3.29 16.88
CA VAL A 16 59.80 -2.10 16.39
C VAL A 16 59.12 -2.37 15.07
N LEU A 17 59.78 -3.10 14.14
CA LEU A 17 59.20 -3.51 12.88
C LEU A 17 57.96 -4.42 13.07
N PHE A 18 58.04 -5.39 13.98
CA PHE A 18 56.91 -6.23 14.39
C PHE A 18 55.78 -5.44 15.07
N ALA A 19 56.09 -4.49 15.91
CA ALA A 19 55.10 -3.63 16.53
C ALA A 19 54.38 -2.75 15.48
N VAL A 20 55.12 -2.12 14.57
CA VAL A 20 54.57 -1.29 13.51
C VAL A 20 53.71 -2.11 12.52
N LEU A 21 54.17 -3.30 12.14
CA LEU A 21 53.39 -4.22 11.29
C LEU A 21 52.14 -4.74 11.99
N GLY A 22 52.18 -5.00 13.28
CA GLY A 22 51.02 -5.41 14.09
C GLY A 22 49.95 -4.33 14.24
N PHE A 23 50.37 -3.08 14.46
CA PHE A 23 49.44 -1.95 14.61
C PHE A 23 48.80 -1.51 13.28
N SER A 24 49.45 -1.74 12.15
CA SER A 24 48.92 -1.33 10.84
C SER A 24 47.82 -2.23 10.29
N SER A 25 47.46 -3.31 10.95
CA SER A 25 46.39 -4.24 10.53
C SER A 25 45.17 -4.26 11.45
N CYS A 26 45.05 -3.28 12.33
CA CYS A 26 43.84 -3.09 13.09
C CYS A 26 42.76 -2.48 12.20
N GLY A 27 41.62 -3.14 12.09
CA GLY A 27 40.42 -2.65 11.40
C GLY A 27 39.20 -2.72 12.29
N THR A 28 38.14 -2.11 11.84
CA THR A 28 36.85 -2.12 12.53
C THR A 28 35.77 -2.67 11.58
N VAL A 29 34.89 -3.50 12.11
CA VAL A 29 33.63 -3.90 11.48
C VAL A 29 32.51 -3.04 12.10
N GLU A 30 31.75 -2.35 11.27
CA GLU A 30 30.67 -1.49 11.75
C GLU A 30 29.50 -2.30 12.33
N SER A 31 28.77 -1.68 13.25
CA SER A 31 27.57 -2.29 13.84
C SER A 31 26.52 -2.61 12.78
N GLY A 32 26.00 -3.84 12.80
CA GLY A 32 25.04 -4.35 11.80
C GLY A 32 25.69 -4.91 10.54
N ASN A 33 27.04 -4.96 10.47
CA ASN A 33 27.80 -5.64 9.42
C ASN A 33 28.56 -6.83 10.04
N VAL A 34 29.07 -7.71 9.19
CA VAL A 34 29.84 -8.87 9.56
C VAL A 34 31.11 -8.91 8.72
N GLY A 35 32.23 -9.24 9.33
CA GLY A 35 33.50 -9.37 8.65
C GLY A 35 33.80 -10.81 8.22
N ILE A 36 34.15 -11.03 6.97
CA ILE A 36 34.64 -12.34 6.48
C ILE A 36 36.15 -12.29 6.39
N ARG A 37 36.81 -13.13 7.21
CA ARG A 37 38.27 -13.23 7.25
C ARG A 37 38.75 -14.24 6.22
N THR A 38 39.68 -13.83 5.37
CA THR A 38 40.37 -14.68 4.45
C THR A 38 41.86 -14.71 4.85
N THR A 39 42.42 -15.90 5.15
CA THR A 39 43.82 -16.09 5.53
C THR A 39 44.49 -16.97 4.50
N LEU A 40 45.53 -16.47 3.82
CA LEU A 40 46.26 -17.18 2.75
C LEU A 40 45.32 -17.80 1.69
N GLY A 41 44.24 -17.08 1.33
CA GLY A 41 43.27 -17.55 0.34
C GLY A 41 42.18 -18.48 0.90
N LYS A 42 42.29 -18.93 2.16
CA LYS A 42 41.26 -19.74 2.82
C LYS A 42 40.29 -18.84 3.59
N VAL A 43 39.02 -18.98 3.33
CA VAL A 43 37.94 -18.29 4.05
C VAL A 43 37.76 -18.95 5.41
N SER A 44 37.67 -18.15 6.46
CA SER A 44 37.29 -18.62 7.79
C SER A 44 35.79 -18.90 7.82
N ALA A 45 35.41 -20.05 8.39
CA ALA A 45 34.01 -20.36 8.64
C ALA A 45 33.39 -19.47 9.76
N GLU A 46 34.23 -18.93 10.64
CA GLU A 46 33.84 -18.05 11.71
C GLU A 46 33.82 -16.60 11.22
N GLU A 47 32.67 -15.96 11.36
CA GLU A 47 32.45 -14.56 10.99
C GLU A 47 33.04 -13.65 12.07
N VAL A 48 33.61 -12.53 11.65
CA VAL A 48 34.11 -11.50 12.55
C VAL A 48 32.95 -10.60 12.97
N GLU A 49 32.61 -10.61 14.23
CA GLU A 49 31.57 -9.78 14.81
C GLU A 49 31.91 -8.27 14.73
N PRO A 50 30.89 -7.40 14.83
CA PRO A 50 31.08 -5.95 14.89
C PRO A 50 32.05 -5.56 16.01
N GLY A 51 33.00 -4.71 15.70
CA GLY A 51 34.02 -4.26 16.65
C GLY A 51 35.39 -4.15 16.04
N ILE A 52 36.42 -4.14 16.87
CA ILE A 52 37.83 -4.05 16.48
C ILE A 52 38.35 -5.46 16.20
N TYR A 53 38.95 -5.65 15.05
CA TYR A 53 39.65 -6.89 14.75
C TYR A 53 41.14 -6.66 14.52
N LEU A 54 41.94 -7.67 14.83
CA LEU A 54 43.35 -7.72 14.55
C LEU A 54 43.59 -8.66 13.38
N GLY A 55 44.38 -8.22 12.42
CA GLY A 55 44.80 -9.02 11.27
C GLY A 55 46.31 -8.92 11.05
N VAL A 56 46.86 -9.83 10.29
CA VAL A 56 48.29 -9.80 9.88
C VAL A 56 48.34 -9.27 8.45
N PRO A 57 49.03 -8.12 8.22
CA PRO A 57 49.12 -7.54 6.88
C PRO A 57 49.76 -8.53 5.90
N GLY A 58 49.18 -8.65 4.70
CA GLY A 58 49.63 -9.53 3.68
C GLY A 58 49.25 -11.00 3.85
N ILE A 59 48.84 -11.44 5.04
CA ILE A 59 48.42 -12.81 5.35
C ILE A 59 46.92 -12.94 5.47
N SER A 60 46.30 -12.01 6.21
CA SER A 60 44.85 -12.00 6.42
C SER A 60 44.19 -10.73 5.86
N ARG A 61 43.01 -10.90 5.30
CA ARG A 61 42.13 -9.81 4.83
C ARG A 61 40.77 -10.03 5.42
N VAL A 62 40.15 -8.97 5.91
CA VAL A 62 38.74 -8.97 6.32
C VAL A 62 37.95 -8.12 5.35
N GLN A 63 36.88 -8.72 4.81
CA GLN A 63 35.91 -8.04 3.95
C GLN A 63 34.62 -7.89 4.74
N GLU A 64 34.06 -6.71 4.71
CA GLU A 64 32.87 -6.36 5.46
C GLU A 64 31.62 -6.55 4.60
N PHE A 65 30.63 -7.26 5.13
CA PHE A 65 29.35 -7.57 4.52
C PHE A 65 28.20 -7.00 5.35
N SER A 66 27.19 -6.46 4.68
CA SER A 66 26.00 -5.97 5.35
C SER A 66 25.13 -7.15 5.84
N ALA A 67 24.80 -7.14 7.13
CA ALA A 67 23.75 -7.98 7.71
C ALA A 67 22.46 -7.18 8.00
N LYS A 68 22.42 -5.91 7.57
CA LYS A 68 21.26 -5.04 7.64
C LYS A 68 20.24 -5.42 6.56
N GLU A 69 19.06 -4.82 6.62
CA GLU A 69 18.09 -4.89 5.53
C GLU A 69 18.62 -4.14 4.30
N ILE A 70 18.62 -4.80 3.16
CA ILE A 70 19.13 -4.29 1.90
C ILE A 70 17.96 -4.12 0.94
N GLY A 71 17.85 -2.95 0.32
CA GLY A 71 16.93 -2.69 -0.78
C GLY A 71 17.54 -3.12 -2.11
N LEU A 72 16.85 -3.96 -2.84
CA LEU A 72 17.18 -4.38 -4.18
C LEU A 72 16.19 -3.74 -5.15
N ASP A 73 16.66 -2.75 -5.90
CA ASP A 73 15.84 -2.06 -6.90
C ASP A 73 15.90 -2.77 -8.25
N LEU A 74 14.73 -3.06 -8.77
CA LEU A 74 14.51 -3.63 -10.09
C LEU A 74 13.66 -2.63 -10.88
N ASN A 75 14.27 -1.96 -11.82
CA ASN A 75 13.65 -0.92 -12.61
C ASN A 75 13.40 -1.41 -14.04
N ASP A 76 12.46 -0.75 -14.72
CA ASP A 76 12.16 -0.95 -16.15
C ASP A 76 11.86 -2.42 -16.51
N LEU A 77 11.16 -3.13 -15.62
CA LEU A 77 10.76 -4.49 -15.91
C LEU A 77 9.56 -4.48 -16.88
N THR A 78 9.60 -5.36 -17.86
CA THR A 78 8.56 -5.51 -18.89
C THR A 78 7.98 -6.93 -18.93
N PRO A 79 7.41 -7.45 -17.82
CA PRO A 79 6.83 -8.76 -17.82
C PRO A 79 5.55 -8.81 -18.68
N LYS A 80 5.20 -10.02 -19.13
CA LYS A 80 3.91 -10.28 -19.77
C LYS A 80 2.90 -10.71 -18.74
N ALA A 81 1.71 -10.14 -18.83
CA ALA A 81 0.54 -10.53 -18.05
C ALA A 81 -0.11 -11.82 -18.59
N ARG A 82 -1.11 -12.35 -17.88
CA ARG A 82 -1.82 -13.58 -18.27
C ARG A 82 -2.51 -13.48 -19.64
N ASP A 83 -3.02 -12.30 -19.99
CA ASP A 83 -3.62 -11.97 -21.26
C ASP A 83 -2.59 -11.76 -22.41
N ASN A 84 -1.31 -12.10 -22.16
CA ASN A 84 -0.17 -11.95 -23.07
C ASN A 84 0.16 -10.50 -23.45
N LEU A 85 -0.41 -9.51 -22.76
CA LEU A 85 -0.06 -8.12 -22.93
C LEU A 85 1.18 -7.79 -22.06
N SER A 86 2.09 -6.99 -22.61
CA SER A 86 3.31 -6.59 -21.91
C SER A 86 3.06 -5.36 -21.05
N LEU A 87 3.57 -5.37 -19.84
CA LEU A 87 3.72 -4.14 -19.08
C LEU A 87 4.86 -3.33 -19.70
N ARG A 88 4.73 -2.02 -19.67
CA ARG A 88 5.71 -1.11 -20.25
C ARG A 88 6.78 -0.72 -19.25
N ASP A 89 6.39 -0.56 -18.01
CA ASP A 89 7.25 -0.18 -16.92
C ASP A 89 6.70 -0.76 -15.61
N LEU A 90 7.51 -1.59 -14.98
CA LEU A 90 7.24 -2.15 -13.67
C LEU A 90 8.49 -2.00 -12.81
N ASP A 91 8.41 -1.11 -11.83
CA ASP A 91 9.45 -0.91 -10.84
C ASP A 91 9.11 -1.61 -9.54
N VAL A 92 10.01 -2.45 -9.08
CA VAL A 92 9.85 -3.22 -7.85
C VAL A 92 11.09 -3.07 -6.98
N THR A 93 10.89 -2.81 -5.69
CA THR A 93 11.94 -2.90 -4.69
C THR A 93 11.70 -4.13 -3.81
N VAL A 94 12.69 -5.00 -3.73
CA VAL A 94 12.71 -6.16 -2.85
C VAL A 94 13.62 -5.87 -1.67
N TYR A 95 13.07 -5.95 -0.47
CA TYR A 95 13.86 -5.82 0.76
C TYR A 95 14.21 -7.19 1.30
N TYR A 96 15.49 -7.41 1.50
CA TYR A 96 16.01 -8.68 2.02
C TYR A 96 17.11 -8.45 3.05
N ARG A 97 17.33 -9.44 3.86
CA ARG A 97 18.51 -9.55 4.72
C ARG A 97 19.06 -10.95 4.70
N VAL A 98 20.34 -11.06 4.99
CA VAL A 98 21.02 -12.35 5.17
C VAL A 98 21.24 -12.59 6.65
N MET A 99 21.01 -13.83 7.08
CA MET A 99 21.18 -14.18 8.49
C MET A 99 22.67 -14.20 8.84
N PRO A 100 23.08 -13.51 9.92
CA PRO A 100 24.43 -13.63 10.46
C PRO A 100 24.78 -15.09 10.75
N GLY A 101 26.04 -15.47 10.57
CA GLY A 101 26.48 -16.86 10.67
C GLY A 101 26.41 -17.68 9.38
N SER A 102 25.75 -17.12 8.33
CA SER A 102 25.63 -17.77 7.02
C SER A 102 26.38 -17.04 5.91
N ILE A 103 26.91 -15.85 6.19
CA ILE A 103 27.54 -14.99 5.18
C ILE A 103 28.88 -15.58 4.71
N ALA A 104 29.62 -16.25 5.60
CA ALA A 104 30.86 -16.91 5.27
C ALA A 104 30.66 -18.05 4.24
N ASP A 105 29.61 -18.84 4.42
CA ASP A 105 29.25 -19.92 3.48
C ASP A 105 28.77 -19.34 2.14
N LEU A 106 27.96 -18.28 2.18
CA LEU A 106 27.53 -17.58 0.96
C LEU A 106 28.70 -16.98 0.19
N TYR A 107 29.70 -16.45 0.90
CA TYR A 107 30.89 -15.89 0.29
C TYR A 107 31.65 -16.94 -0.55
N VAL A 108 31.72 -18.17 -0.07
CA VAL A 108 32.36 -19.27 -0.78
C VAL A 108 31.45 -19.81 -1.89
N LYS A 109 30.16 -20.06 -1.56
CA LYS A 109 29.21 -20.69 -2.49
C LYS A 109 28.89 -19.81 -3.69
N TYR A 110 28.74 -18.51 -3.46
CA TYR A 110 28.33 -17.54 -4.48
C TYR A 110 29.42 -16.50 -4.78
N ALA A 111 30.66 -16.95 -4.87
CA ALA A 111 31.79 -16.10 -5.22
C ALA A 111 31.52 -15.30 -6.52
N GLY A 112 31.75 -13.99 -6.48
CA GLY A 112 31.46 -13.09 -7.60
C GLY A 112 30.00 -12.62 -7.76
N GLN A 113 29.10 -13.04 -6.89
CA GLN A 113 27.69 -12.57 -6.88
C GLN A 113 27.44 -11.46 -5.85
N HIS A 114 28.47 -11.08 -5.11
CA HIS A 114 28.41 -9.99 -4.14
C HIS A 114 28.69 -8.67 -4.83
N THR A 115 27.90 -7.66 -4.51
CA THR A 115 28.07 -6.30 -5.04
C THR A 115 28.60 -5.41 -3.95
N ARG A 116 29.53 -4.51 -4.27
CA ARG A 116 29.99 -3.50 -3.34
C ARG A 116 28.98 -2.37 -3.28
N ASP A 117 28.63 -1.96 -2.08
CA ASP A 117 27.75 -0.82 -1.87
C ASP A 117 28.43 0.48 -2.35
N GLU A 118 27.68 1.32 -3.07
CA GLU A 118 28.20 2.57 -3.64
C GLU A 118 28.61 3.53 -2.52
N GLY A 119 29.87 3.98 -2.57
CA GLY A 119 30.42 4.91 -1.59
C GLY A 119 30.87 4.28 -0.28
N SER A 120 30.70 2.99 -0.07
CA SER A 120 31.14 2.27 1.12
C SER A 120 32.18 1.18 0.82
N ARG A 121 32.78 0.62 1.90
CA ARG A 121 33.66 -0.55 1.80
C ARG A 121 32.89 -1.86 2.02
N VAL A 122 31.61 -1.77 2.28
CA VAL A 122 30.72 -2.87 2.63
C VAL A 122 30.25 -3.58 1.38
N TYR A 123 30.19 -4.90 1.44
CA TYR A 123 29.61 -5.72 0.37
C TYR A 123 28.16 -6.11 0.70
N LEU A 124 27.33 -6.12 -0.31
CA LEU A 124 25.96 -6.62 -0.27
C LEU A 124 25.99 -8.12 -0.62
N PRO A 125 25.67 -9.00 0.34
CA PRO A 125 25.80 -10.42 0.13
C PRO A 125 24.81 -10.94 -0.93
N ALA A 126 25.30 -11.70 -1.89
CA ALA A 126 24.54 -12.35 -2.96
C ALA A 126 23.61 -11.43 -3.77
N TYR A 127 23.90 -10.12 -3.85
CA TYR A 127 23.06 -9.10 -4.48
C TYR A 127 22.73 -9.44 -5.95
N ALA A 128 23.72 -9.80 -6.75
CA ALA A 128 23.53 -10.13 -8.15
C ALA A 128 22.75 -11.43 -8.36
N LEU A 129 22.86 -12.39 -7.43
CA LEU A 129 22.03 -13.59 -7.42
C LEU A 129 20.57 -13.24 -7.17
N LEU A 130 20.31 -12.51 -6.08
CA LEU A 130 18.95 -12.09 -5.71
C LEU A 130 18.30 -11.26 -6.80
N GLN A 131 19.04 -10.38 -7.48
CA GLN A 131 18.54 -9.60 -8.59
C GLN A 131 17.97 -10.48 -9.71
N ARG A 132 18.67 -11.58 -10.06
CA ARG A 132 18.19 -12.50 -11.09
C ARG A 132 17.01 -13.33 -10.63
N VAL A 133 17.06 -13.88 -9.43
CA VAL A 133 15.98 -14.71 -8.85
C VAL A 133 14.73 -13.88 -8.64
N ALA A 134 14.87 -12.67 -8.10
CA ALA A 134 13.74 -11.75 -7.91
C ALA A 134 13.11 -11.33 -9.25
N ARG A 135 13.92 -11.01 -10.25
CA ARG A 135 13.41 -10.72 -11.60
C ARG A 135 12.59 -11.90 -12.13
N ASN A 136 13.10 -13.11 -12.03
CA ASN A 136 12.39 -14.32 -12.48
C ASN A 136 11.06 -14.51 -11.73
N ALA A 137 11.07 -14.40 -10.41
CA ALA A 137 9.86 -14.51 -9.59
C ALA A 137 8.81 -13.44 -9.96
N ILE A 138 9.22 -12.19 -10.23
CA ILE A 138 8.33 -11.12 -10.65
C ILE A 138 7.69 -11.45 -12.01
N TYR A 139 8.50 -11.88 -13.00
CA TYR A 139 7.97 -12.22 -14.32
C TYR A 139 7.01 -13.40 -14.26
N GLN A 140 7.32 -14.42 -13.45
CA GLN A 140 6.45 -15.57 -13.24
C GLN A 140 5.13 -15.18 -12.58
N GLN A 141 5.15 -14.39 -11.51
CA GLN A 141 3.91 -14.01 -10.81
C GLN A 141 3.08 -13.02 -11.63
N ALA A 142 3.70 -12.10 -12.37
CA ALA A 142 2.99 -11.21 -13.27
C ALA A 142 2.20 -11.96 -14.35
N SER A 143 2.72 -13.11 -14.84
CA SER A 143 2.04 -13.94 -15.84
C SER A 143 0.77 -14.62 -15.35
N HIS A 144 0.44 -14.56 -14.06
CA HIS A 144 -0.78 -15.13 -13.49
C HIS A 144 -1.93 -14.12 -13.35
N ILE A 145 -1.65 -12.83 -13.56
CA ILE A 145 -2.62 -11.73 -13.39
C ILE A 145 -2.88 -11.05 -14.73
N ASP A 146 -4.14 -10.70 -15.00
CA ASP A 146 -4.49 -9.95 -16.20
C ASP A 146 -4.03 -8.49 -16.09
N SER A 147 -3.56 -7.93 -17.22
CA SER A 147 -3.06 -6.54 -17.26
C SER A 147 -4.11 -5.51 -16.83
N LEU A 148 -5.38 -5.73 -17.17
CA LEU A 148 -6.50 -4.83 -16.86
C LEU A 148 -6.77 -4.68 -15.35
N VAL A 149 -6.53 -5.72 -14.57
CA VAL A 149 -6.82 -5.71 -13.12
C VAL A 149 -5.56 -5.61 -12.26
N MET A 150 -4.38 -5.70 -12.86
CA MET A 150 -3.11 -5.73 -12.12
C MET A 150 -2.90 -4.49 -11.26
N HIS A 151 -3.39 -3.32 -11.71
CA HIS A 151 -3.30 -2.08 -10.96
C HIS A 151 -4.08 -2.11 -9.63
N THR A 152 -5.16 -2.89 -9.54
CA THR A 152 -5.95 -3.09 -8.31
C THR A 152 -5.40 -4.22 -7.43
N GLN A 153 -4.63 -5.15 -8.01
CA GLN A 153 -4.09 -6.34 -7.34
C GLN A 153 -2.58 -6.22 -7.04
N ARG A 154 -2.06 -4.99 -6.90
CA ARG A 154 -0.63 -4.74 -6.62
C ARG A 154 -0.14 -5.43 -5.36
N GLU A 155 -0.94 -5.38 -4.30
CA GLU A 155 -0.59 -6.00 -3.02
C GLU A 155 -0.56 -7.53 -3.13
N GLU A 156 -1.53 -8.12 -3.82
CA GLU A 156 -1.57 -9.56 -4.08
C GLU A 156 -0.35 -10.01 -4.89
N LEU A 157 0.01 -9.25 -5.92
CA LEU A 157 1.21 -9.49 -6.72
C LEU A 157 2.47 -9.41 -5.85
N ALA A 158 2.61 -8.38 -5.01
CA ALA A 158 3.75 -8.22 -4.12
C ALA A 158 3.89 -9.39 -3.14
N GLN A 159 2.79 -9.85 -2.55
CA GLN A 159 2.77 -11.01 -1.65
C GLN A 159 3.09 -12.32 -2.38
N ALA A 160 2.56 -12.52 -3.59
CA ALA A 160 2.86 -13.69 -4.42
C ALA A 160 4.35 -13.74 -4.80
N VAL A 161 4.92 -12.60 -5.22
CA VAL A 161 6.35 -12.48 -5.52
C VAL A 161 7.18 -12.77 -4.28
N ARG A 162 6.83 -12.18 -3.12
CA ARG A 162 7.54 -12.43 -1.86
C ARG A 162 7.56 -13.92 -1.50
N LYS A 163 6.39 -14.58 -1.59
CA LYS A 163 6.24 -16.00 -1.27
C LYS A 163 7.02 -16.89 -2.23
N SER A 164 6.94 -16.60 -3.53
CA SER A 164 7.64 -17.34 -4.57
C SER A 164 9.15 -17.19 -4.41
N LEU A 165 9.63 -15.97 -4.21
CA LEU A 165 11.05 -15.67 -4.04
C LEU A 165 11.62 -16.33 -2.76
N GLN A 166 10.92 -16.21 -1.62
CA GLN A 166 11.33 -16.87 -0.39
C GLN A 166 11.39 -18.39 -0.56
N GLY A 167 10.39 -18.99 -1.22
CA GLY A 167 10.36 -20.42 -1.48
C GLY A 167 11.52 -20.90 -2.37
N GLU A 168 11.88 -20.16 -3.41
CA GLU A 168 13.01 -20.47 -4.29
C GLU A 168 14.34 -20.35 -3.56
N LEU A 169 14.52 -19.33 -2.73
CA LEU A 169 15.72 -19.17 -1.92
C LEU A 169 15.83 -20.24 -0.84
N ASP A 170 14.75 -20.59 -0.17
CA ASP A 170 14.74 -21.64 0.87
C ASP A 170 14.98 -23.05 0.29
N ALA A 171 14.64 -23.28 -0.96
CA ALA A 171 14.94 -24.53 -1.64
C ALA A 171 16.45 -24.75 -1.86
N ASN A 172 17.21 -23.65 -2.04
CA ASN A 172 18.66 -23.71 -2.29
C ASN A 172 19.49 -23.47 -1.02
N ASP A 173 19.05 -22.56 -0.15
CA ASP A 173 19.76 -22.08 1.04
C ASP A 173 18.76 -21.82 2.17
N LYS A 174 18.26 -22.88 2.77
CA LYS A 174 17.19 -22.82 3.77
C LYS A 174 17.56 -21.94 4.97
N GLY A 175 16.75 -20.90 5.21
CA GLY A 175 16.88 -20.03 6.38
C GLY A 175 18.04 -19.04 6.32
N VAL A 176 18.77 -18.97 5.20
CA VAL A 176 19.89 -18.03 5.00
C VAL A 176 19.38 -16.66 4.59
N PHE A 177 18.42 -16.62 3.68
CA PHE A 177 17.82 -15.38 3.20
C PHE A 177 16.45 -15.16 3.83
N GLN A 178 16.17 -13.93 4.20
CA GLN A 178 14.84 -13.49 4.62
C GLN A 178 14.37 -12.35 3.75
N ILE A 179 13.29 -12.57 3.00
CA ILE A 179 12.61 -11.51 2.25
C ILE A 179 11.64 -10.82 3.18
N THR A 180 11.95 -9.59 3.56
CA THR A 180 11.15 -8.82 4.50
C THR A 180 9.88 -8.31 3.85
N ARG A 181 10.02 -7.66 2.69
CA ARG A 181 8.89 -7.10 1.94
C ARG A 181 9.24 -6.93 0.47
N VAL A 182 8.20 -6.87 -0.35
CA VAL A 182 8.27 -6.50 -1.78
C VAL A 182 7.36 -5.30 -1.98
N VAL A 183 7.84 -4.28 -2.65
CA VAL A 183 7.10 -3.04 -2.90
C VAL A 183 7.07 -2.77 -4.39
N ILE A 184 5.88 -2.67 -4.98
CA ILE A 184 5.69 -2.26 -6.37
C ILE A 184 5.58 -0.73 -6.38
N ARG A 185 6.63 -0.07 -6.91
CA ARG A 185 6.72 1.40 -6.94
C ARG A 185 5.94 1.99 -8.11
N SER A 186 6.17 1.46 -9.29
CA SER A 186 5.52 1.87 -10.53
C SER A 186 4.92 0.66 -11.23
N LEU A 187 3.80 0.85 -11.90
CA LEU A 187 3.19 -0.13 -12.76
C LEU A 187 2.46 0.62 -13.88
N THR A 188 3.03 0.59 -15.07
CA THR A 188 2.52 1.26 -16.26
C THR A 188 2.27 0.23 -17.35
N THR A 189 1.08 0.29 -17.93
CA THR A 189 0.69 -0.55 -19.06
C THR A 189 0.90 0.20 -20.39
N ASP A 190 0.69 -0.48 -21.51
CA ASP A 190 0.68 0.16 -22.82
C ASP A 190 -0.45 1.21 -22.88
N PRO A 191 -0.25 2.38 -23.52
CA PRO A 191 -1.25 3.43 -23.62
C PRO A 191 -2.60 2.96 -24.19
N ALA A 192 -2.60 1.95 -25.06
CA ALA A 192 -3.84 1.38 -25.60
C ALA A 192 -4.62 0.60 -24.52
N ILE A 193 -3.90 -0.10 -23.62
CA ILE A 193 -4.47 -0.82 -22.49
C ILE A 193 -4.99 0.18 -21.47
N GLU A 194 -4.20 1.21 -21.15
CA GLU A 194 -4.56 2.27 -20.22
C GLU A 194 -5.87 2.95 -20.65
N LYS A 195 -6.02 3.24 -21.95
CA LYS A 195 -7.26 3.77 -22.51
C LYS A 195 -8.41 2.79 -22.36
N ALA A 196 -8.20 1.50 -22.64
CA ALA A 196 -9.24 0.48 -22.47
C ALA A 196 -9.69 0.33 -21.01
N ILE A 197 -8.77 0.45 -20.06
CA ILE A 197 -9.07 0.48 -18.62
C ILE A 197 -9.95 1.70 -18.29
N GLN A 198 -9.55 2.89 -18.75
CA GLN A 198 -10.30 4.13 -18.51
C GLN A 198 -11.71 4.05 -19.10
N ASP A 199 -11.85 3.55 -20.32
CA ASP A 199 -13.14 3.37 -20.99
C ASP A 199 -14.03 2.35 -20.23
N SER A 200 -13.45 1.25 -19.76
CA SER A 200 -14.16 0.24 -18.95
C SER A 200 -14.61 0.81 -17.59
N VAL A 201 -13.74 1.53 -16.90
CA VAL A 201 -14.08 2.17 -15.63
C VAL A 201 -15.17 3.23 -15.81
N ALA A 202 -15.10 4.03 -16.88
CA ALA A 202 -16.11 5.01 -17.22
C ALA A 202 -17.47 4.35 -17.48
N ALA A 203 -17.50 3.26 -18.24
CA ALA A 203 -18.71 2.49 -18.52
C ALA A 203 -19.32 1.88 -17.25
N GLN A 204 -18.50 1.30 -16.38
CA GLN A 204 -18.95 0.77 -15.09
C GLN A 204 -19.56 1.87 -14.20
N LYS A 205 -18.88 3.02 -14.11
CA LYS A 205 -19.37 4.16 -13.32
C LYS A 205 -20.70 4.69 -13.88
N GLN A 206 -20.85 4.73 -15.19
CA GLN A 206 -22.10 5.14 -15.84
C GLN A 206 -23.23 4.15 -15.55
N LEU A 207 -22.96 2.85 -15.58
CA LEU A 207 -23.92 1.81 -15.21
C LEU A 207 -24.36 1.94 -13.75
N GLU A 208 -23.42 2.15 -12.85
CA GLU A 208 -23.70 2.33 -11.42
C GLU A 208 -24.53 3.60 -11.20
N THR A 209 -24.17 4.72 -11.82
CA THR A 209 -24.93 5.97 -11.76
C THR A 209 -26.35 5.77 -12.28
N THR A 210 -26.53 5.00 -13.36
CA THR A 210 -27.85 4.71 -13.92
C THR A 210 -28.68 3.85 -12.96
N LYS A 211 -28.08 2.82 -12.35
CA LYS A 211 -28.75 2.01 -11.31
C LYS A 211 -29.18 2.85 -10.11
N GLN A 212 -28.34 3.76 -9.65
CA GLN A 212 -28.67 4.67 -8.55
C GLN A 212 -29.83 5.62 -8.93
N ARG A 213 -29.83 6.15 -10.17
CA ARG A 213 -30.94 7.00 -10.66
C ARG A 213 -32.25 6.22 -10.73
N ILE A 214 -32.24 4.99 -11.18
CA ILE A 214 -33.43 4.13 -11.20
C ILE A 214 -33.92 3.91 -9.76
N ALA A 215 -33.05 3.54 -8.83
CA ALA A 215 -33.43 3.33 -7.43
C ALA A 215 -33.99 4.59 -6.76
N ILE A 216 -33.44 5.76 -7.06
CA ILE A 216 -33.96 7.04 -6.58
C ILE A 216 -35.36 7.31 -7.18
N ALA A 217 -35.54 7.14 -8.48
CA ALA A 217 -36.85 7.34 -9.14
C ALA A 217 -37.91 6.37 -8.60
N GLU A 218 -37.55 5.12 -8.34
CA GLU A 218 -38.46 4.14 -7.71
C GLU A 218 -38.84 4.56 -6.29
N ALA A 219 -37.86 5.03 -5.49
CA ALA A 219 -38.10 5.52 -4.15
C ALA A 219 -39.01 6.77 -4.15
N GLU A 220 -38.77 7.73 -5.06
CA GLU A 220 -39.61 8.92 -5.24
C GLU A 220 -41.03 8.55 -5.63
N ALA A 221 -41.21 7.61 -6.58
CA ALA A 221 -42.51 7.10 -6.96
C ALA A 221 -43.26 6.46 -5.76
N GLN A 222 -42.55 5.66 -4.96
CA GLN A 222 -43.14 5.06 -3.75
C GLN A 222 -43.56 6.13 -2.71
N VAL A 223 -42.73 7.17 -2.53
CA VAL A 223 -43.09 8.31 -1.65
C VAL A 223 -44.37 9.00 -2.13
N GLU A 224 -44.52 9.25 -3.45
CA GLU A 224 -45.70 9.89 -4.01
C GLU A 224 -46.93 9.01 -3.87
N VAL A 225 -46.82 7.70 -4.09
CA VAL A 225 -47.90 6.73 -3.82
C VAL A 225 -48.34 6.77 -2.36
N LYS A 226 -47.38 6.73 -1.43
CA LYS A 226 -47.65 6.77 0.01
C LYS A 226 -48.30 8.08 0.44
N LYS A 227 -47.88 9.19 -0.15
CA LYS A 227 -48.46 10.49 0.06
C LYS A 227 -49.90 10.55 -0.45
N ALA A 228 -50.17 10.03 -1.65
CA ALA A 228 -51.53 9.95 -2.22
C ALA A 228 -52.43 9.04 -1.37
N GLU A 229 -51.95 7.87 -0.93
CA GLU A 229 -52.68 7.01 0.02
C GLU A 229 -53.00 7.73 1.34
N GLY A 230 -52.02 8.48 1.88
CA GLY A 230 -52.21 9.28 3.09
C GLY A 230 -53.27 10.32 2.94
N ILE A 231 -53.27 11.04 1.80
CA ILE A 231 -54.32 12.04 1.48
C ILE A 231 -55.70 11.38 1.31
N ALA A 232 -55.75 10.24 0.62
CA ALA A 232 -57.01 9.51 0.44
C ALA A 232 -57.58 9.03 1.78
N ARG A 233 -56.76 8.49 2.66
CA ARG A 233 -57.19 8.09 4.03
C ARG A 233 -57.62 9.29 4.84
N ALA A 234 -56.89 10.39 4.80
CA ALA A 234 -57.27 11.62 5.50
C ALA A 234 -58.63 12.13 5.03
N ASN A 235 -58.85 12.19 3.71
CA ASN A 235 -60.14 12.58 3.12
C ASN A 235 -61.27 11.62 3.54
N GLN A 236 -61.03 10.31 3.60
CA GLN A 236 -62.00 9.34 4.05
C GLN A 236 -62.39 9.54 5.51
N ILE A 237 -61.42 9.80 6.39
CA ILE A 237 -61.66 10.12 7.82
C ILE A 237 -62.46 11.41 7.95
N ILE A 238 -62.09 12.44 7.21
CA ILE A 238 -62.78 13.72 7.20
C ILE A 238 -64.22 13.53 6.74
N ASN A 239 -64.46 12.81 5.66
CA ASN A 239 -65.80 12.58 5.13
C ASN A 239 -66.68 11.78 6.11
N GLN A 240 -66.11 10.85 6.89
CA GLN A 240 -66.82 10.09 7.92
C GLN A 240 -67.12 10.92 9.17
N SER A 241 -66.29 11.89 9.50
CA SER A 241 -66.43 12.75 10.69
C SER A 241 -67.19 14.04 10.44
N LEU A 242 -67.35 14.46 9.16
CA LEU A 242 -68.08 15.68 8.82
C LEU A 242 -69.55 15.41 8.81
N THR A 243 -70.21 15.62 9.96
CA THR A 243 -71.68 15.70 10.05
C THR A 243 -72.13 17.06 9.54
N ARG A 244 -73.44 17.12 9.13
CA ARG A 244 -74.05 18.36 8.66
C ARG A 244 -74.05 19.45 9.77
N GLU A 245 -74.16 19.01 10.98
CA GLU A 245 -74.14 19.87 12.18
C GLU A 245 -72.76 20.45 12.43
N TYR A 246 -71.70 19.67 12.19
CA TYR A 246 -70.30 20.10 12.35
C TYR A 246 -69.95 21.17 11.30
N LEU A 247 -70.30 20.92 10.03
CA LEU A 247 -70.10 21.92 8.96
C LEU A 247 -70.83 23.22 9.21
N GLN A 248 -72.05 23.15 9.78
CA GLN A 248 -72.84 24.33 10.12
C GLN A 248 -72.22 25.09 11.31
N HIS A 249 -71.66 24.38 12.27
CA HIS A 249 -70.95 24.97 13.41
C HIS A 249 -69.67 25.71 12.96
N GLU A 250 -68.84 25.09 12.14
CA GLU A 250 -67.62 25.70 11.59
C GLU A 250 -67.94 26.91 10.70
N SER A 251 -68.96 26.81 9.87
CA SER A 251 -69.46 27.94 9.08
C SER A 251 -69.84 29.11 9.95
N ASN A 252 -70.56 28.84 11.04
CA ASN A 252 -71.00 29.89 12.01
C ASN A 252 -69.79 30.49 12.75
N LEU A 253 -68.81 29.69 13.14
CA LEU A 253 -67.57 30.18 13.76
C LEU A 253 -66.75 31.05 12.80
N ALA A 254 -66.69 30.69 11.52
CA ALA A 254 -66.02 31.50 10.51
C ALA A 254 -66.73 32.86 10.34
N LEU A 255 -68.03 32.83 10.28
CA LEU A 255 -68.85 34.09 10.22
C LEU A 255 -68.63 34.97 11.44
N LEU A 256 -68.59 34.41 12.66
CA LEU A 256 -68.31 35.15 13.90
C LEU A 256 -66.91 35.80 13.87
N LYS A 257 -65.86 35.05 13.42
CA LYS A 257 -64.50 35.59 13.25
C LYS A 257 -64.44 36.73 12.22
N PHE A 258 -65.22 36.65 11.15
CA PHE A 258 -65.33 37.75 10.17
C PHE A 258 -66.04 38.97 10.80
N ALA A 259 -67.09 38.76 11.59
CA ALA A 259 -67.81 39.82 12.28
C ALA A 259 -66.94 40.54 13.35
N GLU A 260 -66.10 39.80 14.08
CA GLU A 260 -65.21 40.37 15.09
C GLU A 260 -64.08 41.24 14.46
N LYS A 261 -63.67 40.97 13.21
CA LYS A 261 -62.64 41.75 12.52
C LYS A 261 -63.07 43.08 11.93
N GLY A 262 -64.33 43.44 12.03
CA GLY A 262 -64.85 44.85 11.83
C GLY A 262 -64.49 45.45 10.46
N GLY A 263 -64.63 44.72 9.35
CA GLY A 263 -64.48 45.27 8.02
C GLY A 263 -65.71 45.05 7.16
N THR A 264 -66.02 46.02 6.29
CA THR A 264 -67.12 45.91 5.31
C THR A 264 -66.81 44.85 4.26
N THR A 265 -66.98 43.56 4.60
CA THR A 265 -66.74 42.45 3.67
C THR A 265 -68.11 41.83 3.35
N THR A 266 -68.45 41.82 2.07
CA THR A 266 -69.62 41.11 1.58
C THR A 266 -69.30 39.63 1.47
N VAL A 267 -69.89 38.79 2.31
CA VAL A 267 -69.79 37.34 2.24
C VAL A 267 -70.90 36.81 1.36
N VAL A 268 -70.60 36.27 0.20
CA VAL A 268 -71.56 35.63 -0.68
C VAL A 268 -71.71 34.18 -0.22
N LEU A 269 -72.86 33.86 0.37
CA LEU A 269 -73.16 32.47 0.74
C LEU A 269 -73.89 31.76 -0.40
N PRO A 270 -73.57 30.48 -0.69
CA PRO A 270 -74.29 29.69 -1.70
C PRO A 270 -75.78 29.55 -1.24
N ALA A 271 -76.72 29.63 -2.17
CA ALA A 271 -78.13 29.62 -1.95
C ALA A 271 -78.72 28.35 -1.29
N ASN A 272 -77.94 27.32 -1.16
CA ASN A 272 -78.30 26.05 -0.52
C ASN A 272 -77.85 25.90 0.93
N MET A 273 -77.23 26.92 1.49
CA MET A 273 -76.94 26.98 2.96
C MET A 273 -78.10 27.55 3.68
N GLN A 274 -78.82 26.71 4.42
CA GLN A 274 -79.81 27.16 5.37
C GLN A 274 -79.11 27.81 6.59
N THR A 275 -78.60 29.00 6.42
CA THR A 275 -78.14 29.84 7.50
C THR A 275 -79.35 30.76 7.91
N ALA A 276 -79.63 30.73 9.18
CA ALA A 276 -80.58 31.71 9.70
C ALA A 276 -80.06 33.11 9.39
N PRO A 277 -80.86 33.98 8.75
CA PRO A 277 -80.47 35.33 8.43
C PRO A 277 -80.54 36.15 9.67
N LEU A 278 -79.47 36.38 10.35
CA LEU A 278 -79.41 37.43 11.33
C LEU A 278 -77.97 37.78 11.72
N ILE A 279 -77.40 38.64 10.95
CA ILE A 279 -76.49 39.59 11.56
C ILE A 279 -76.86 40.94 11.03
N ASN A 280 -77.68 41.60 11.82
CA ASN A 280 -77.87 43.04 11.74
C ASN A 280 -76.61 43.64 12.40
N ILE A 281 -75.66 44.05 11.60
CA ILE A 281 -74.51 44.82 12.08
C ILE A 281 -74.95 46.32 11.91
N GLY A 282 -75.72 46.76 12.81
CA GLY A 282 -76.06 48.17 13.00
C GLY A 282 -74.94 48.85 13.80
N LYS A 283 -74.29 49.85 13.13
CA LYS A 283 -73.43 50.93 13.59
C LYS A 283 -72.02 50.58 13.99
#